data_8cfb20b4d2bd0edc9ab106638589cc7a
#
_entry.id   8cfb20b4d2bd0edc9ab106638589cc7a
#
_cell.length_a   1.000
_cell.length_b   1.000
_cell.length_c   1.000
_cell.angle_alpha   90.00
_cell.angle_beta   90.00
_cell.angle_gamma   90.00
#
_symmetry.space_group_name_H-M   'P 1'
#
loop_
_entity.id
_entity.type
_entity.pdbx_description
1 polymer ?
#
loop_
_entity_poly.entity_id
_entity_poly.type
_entity_poly.pdbx_seq_one_letter_code
_entity_poly.pdbx_strand_id
1 'polypeptide(L)'
;NLLKQINSTYLSKTKYIISQLNTIEKKISQEELQYIITFMPYKSSMWDSMESVWDAARQDLRCTCHVVPIPYYEKTEKGEMSELKYEGNDYPPYVPVLDWREYELEEIFPDVIYIHNPYDEGNYVTTVPEQFYSYNLKPYTEALVYIPYFVMNPVYSKNMFEVSALNYVDYIIAQTETTLKEYQKYTTEDIWKKVLPFGNPKVDRIVNNRLKAEDIRADWKEKIGDKKVVLYNTSLSTLLKYREKYNQKLRSVFEYFQKREDFILLWRPHPLMESTLKSMASNLLPEYLENREFFLREQIGIYDDSADFLDAFHASDVYYGDASSLAYLYEVTGKAVVIQNCQLYKQKDEIERKTPIVQSGVVYKNDIYFPASNTNALLKMNVKDRKVEFVGKFPFDDENKVMMFSQCFLYEDN
;
A
#
# COMPACT_ATOMS: atom_id res chain seq x y z
N ASN A 1 59.56 47.74 -18.50
CA ASN A 1 58.67 48.44 -17.57
C ASN A 1 57.13 48.13 -17.78
N LEU A 2 56.69 48.10 -19.07
CA LEU A 2 55.23 47.86 -19.36
C LEU A 2 54.74 46.47 -18.94
N LEU A 3 55.53 45.41 -19.19
CA LEU A 3 55.19 44.03 -18.76
C LEU A 3 55.11 43.87 -17.26
N LYS A 4 55.97 44.57 -16.50
CA LYS A 4 55.86 44.56 -15.02
C LYS A 4 54.59 45.28 -14.51
N GLN A 5 54.19 46.38 -15.16
CA GLN A 5 52.94 47.09 -14.84
C GLN A 5 51.68 46.29 -15.19
N ILE A 6 51.70 45.65 -16.39
CA ILE A 6 50.61 44.76 -16.81
C ILE A 6 50.48 43.60 -15.84
N ASN A 7 51.57 42.89 -15.49
CA ASN A 7 51.52 41.81 -14.53
C ASN A 7 51.05 42.24 -13.12
N SER A 8 51.49 43.41 -12.66
CA SER A 8 51.03 43.96 -11.36
C SER A 8 49.55 44.29 -11.37
N THR A 9 49.01 44.84 -12.47
CA THR A 9 47.58 45.15 -12.60
C THR A 9 46.73 43.86 -12.72
N TYR A 10 47.21 42.86 -13.46
CA TYR A 10 46.54 41.55 -13.49
C TYR A 10 46.52 40.87 -12.14
N LEU A 11 47.64 40.84 -11.42
CA LEU A 11 47.70 40.25 -10.06
C LEU A 11 46.79 40.96 -9.07
N SER A 12 46.72 42.29 -9.12
CA SER A 12 45.80 43.03 -8.22
C SER A 12 44.32 42.78 -8.54
N LYS A 13 43.93 42.71 -9.81
CA LYS A 13 42.59 42.35 -10.22
C LYS A 13 42.23 40.92 -9.85
N THR A 14 43.14 39.96 -10.01
CA THR A 14 42.95 38.57 -9.63
C THR A 14 42.74 38.43 -8.12
N LYS A 15 43.58 39.11 -7.31
CA LYS A 15 43.41 39.14 -5.84
C LYS A 15 42.09 39.76 -5.42
N TYR A 16 41.64 40.82 -6.09
CA TYR A 16 40.35 41.43 -5.84
C TYR A 16 39.20 40.47 -6.13
N ILE A 17 39.23 39.81 -7.30
CA ILE A 17 38.21 38.81 -7.70
C ILE A 17 38.15 37.66 -6.67
N ILE A 18 39.32 37.10 -6.29
CA ILE A 18 39.38 36.05 -5.26
C ILE A 18 38.80 36.55 -3.93
N SER A 19 39.11 37.78 -3.53
CA SER A 19 38.54 38.36 -2.29
C SER A 19 36.99 38.49 -2.36
N GLN A 20 36.46 38.86 -3.53
CA GLN A 20 35.01 38.95 -3.74
C GLN A 20 34.36 37.56 -3.70
N LEU A 21 34.98 36.58 -4.37
CA LEU A 21 34.49 35.17 -4.35
C LEU A 21 34.50 34.62 -2.94
N ASN A 22 35.56 34.79 -2.15
CA ASN A 22 35.61 34.35 -0.75
C ASN A 22 34.56 35.06 0.12
N THR A 23 34.24 36.32 -0.20
CA THR A 23 33.18 37.06 0.52
C THR A 23 31.80 36.52 0.16
N ILE A 24 31.57 36.18 -1.10
CA ILE A 24 30.32 35.56 -1.58
C ILE A 24 30.20 34.17 -0.98
N GLU A 25 31.23 33.35 -1.05
CA GLU A 25 31.25 32.01 -0.43
C GLU A 25 30.92 32.06 1.07
N LYS A 26 31.53 33.01 1.79
CA LYS A 26 31.22 33.20 3.22
C LYS A 26 29.79 33.67 3.46
N LYS A 27 29.20 34.47 2.60
CA LYS A 27 27.79 34.87 2.71
C LYS A 27 26.88 33.70 2.42
N ILE A 28 27.13 32.98 1.32
CA ILE A 28 26.33 31.78 0.95
C ILE A 28 26.39 30.73 2.07
N SER A 29 27.56 30.51 2.70
CA SER A 29 27.71 29.55 3.80
C SER A 29 26.98 29.96 5.10
N GLN A 30 26.51 31.19 5.19
CA GLN A 30 25.73 31.71 6.33
C GLN A 30 24.24 31.73 6.07
N GLU A 31 23.81 31.55 4.82
CA GLU A 31 22.39 31.46 4.47
C GLU A 31 21.86 30.06 4.80
N GLU A 32 20.70 29.99 5.42
CA GLU A 32 19.99 28.73 5.58
C GLU A 32 19.45 28.29 4.24
N LEU A 33 19.80 27.06 3.84
CA LEU A 33 19.26 26.47 2.61
C LEU A 33 17.74 26.32 2.74
N GLN A 34 17.02 26.75 1.72
CA GLN A 34 15.58 26.57 1.56
C GLN A 34 15.33 25.57 0.44
N TYR A 35 14.40 24.66 0.62
CA TYR A 35 14.07 23.60 -0.34
C TYR A 35 12.62 23.72 -0.78
N ILE A 36 12.37 23.61 -2.06
CA ILE A 36 11.03 23.46 -2.64
C ILE A 36 10.82 21.98 -2.93
N ILE A 37 9.84 21.39 -2.24
CA ILE A 37 9.49 19.97 -2.35
C ILE A 37 8.11 19.84 -2.97
N THR A 38 8.00 19.18 -4.11
CA THR A 38 6.75 19.01 -4.83
C THR A 38 6.32 17.54 -4.82
N PHE A 39 5.08 17.30 -4.38
CA PHE A 39 4.44 15.99 -4.39
C PHE A 39 3.45 15.95 -5.55
N MET A 40 3.61 14.99 -6.47
CA MET A 40 2.76 14.81 -7.66
C MET A 40 1.97 13.49 -7.63
N PRO A 41 1.01 13.33 -6.74
CA PRO A 41 0.11 12.18 -6.75
C PRO A 41 -0.92 12.31 -7.87
N TYR A 42 -1.43 11.19 -8.43
CA TYR A 42 -2.47 11.25 -9.46
C TYR A 42 -3.84 10.77 -9.01
N LYS A 43 -3.94 10.00 -7.91
CA LYS A 43 -5.22 9.60 -7.30
C LYS A 43 -5.25 9.96 -5.84
N SER A 44 -6.34 10.56 -5.39
CA SER A 44 -6.55 10.92 -3.98
C SER A 44 -6.50 9.70 -3.06
N SER A 45 -7.04 8.55 -3.52
CA SER A 45 -6.99 7.26 -2.81
C SER A 45 -5.59 6.66 -2.63
N MET A 46 -4.58 7.23 -3.27
CA MET A 46 -3.16 6.81 -3.15
C MET A 46 -2.31 7.83 -2.39
N TRP A 47 -2.91 8.92 -1.90
CA TRP A 47 -2.22 9.97 -1.16
C TRP A 47 -1.48 9.45 0.08
N ASP A 48 -2.03 8.45 0.74
CA ASP A 48 -1.44 7.77 1.90
C ASP A 48 -0.03 7.21 1.66
N SER A 49 0.38 7.06 0.40
CA SER A 49 1.75 6.68 0.03
C SER A 49 2.77 7.81 0.13
N MET A 50 2.33 9.06 0.27
CA MET A 50 3.18 10.26 0.34
C MET A 50 2.92 11.09 1.59
N GLU A 51 1.78 10.91 2.25
CA GLU A 51 1.28 11.78 3.31
C GLU A 51 2.27 11.95 4.47
N SER A 52 2.88 10.88 4.98
CA SER A 52 3.82 10.97 6.09
C SER A 52 5.12 11.69 5.70
N VAL A 53 5.56 11.53 4.45
CA VAL A 53 6.74 12.24 3.93
C VAL A 53 6.43 13.73 3.79
N TRP A 54 5.25 14.08 3.26
CA TRP A 54 4.79 15.45 3.18
C TRP A 54 4.62 16.08 4.58
N ASP A 55 4.04 15.35 5.52
CA ASP A 55 3.84 15.83 6.88
C ASP A 55 5.18 16.11 7.58
N ALA A 56 6.16 15.24 7.41
CA ALA A 56 7.51 15.45 7.92
C ALA A 56 8.21 16.66 7.27
N ALA A 57 8.11 16.77 5.93
CA ALA A 57 8.75 17.85 5.19
C ALA A 57 8.14 19.22 5.55
N ARG A 58 6.81 19.36 5.66
CA ARG A 58 6.17 20.64 6.01
C ARG A 58 6.43 21.11 7.44
N GLN A 59 6.91 20.21 8.32
CA GLN A 59 7.32 20.57 9.67
C GLN A 59 8.76 21.10 9.75
N ASP A 60 9.56 20.90 8.70
CA ASP A 60 10.90 21.50 8.60
C ASP A 60 10.78 22.91 8.01
N LEU A 61 11.23 23.91 8.79
CA LEU A 61 11.16 25.33 8.40
C LEU A 61 11.98 25.66 7.15
N ARG A 62 12.87 24.77 6.75
CA ARG A 62 13.66 24.92 5.53
C ARG A 62 12.92 24.44 4.27
N CYS A 63 11.75 23.79 4.42
CA CYS A 63 11.02 23.20 3.32
C CYS A 63 9.75 23.96 3.01
N THR A 64 9.57 24.33 1.75
CA THR A 64 8.29 24.76 1.17
C THR A 64 7.69 23.59 0.41
N CYS A 65 6.54 23.08 0.88
CA CYS A 65 5.92 21.89 0.32
C CYS A 65 4.74 22.23 -0.58
N HIS A 66 4.76 21.76 -1.82
CA HIS A 66 3.69 21.87 -2.79
C HIS A 66 3.06 20.50 -3.03
N VAL A 67 1.72 20.40 -2.96
CA VAL A 67 0.98 19.21 -3.34
C VAL A 67 0.24 19.53 -4.62
N VAL A 68 0.64 18.90 -5.72
CA VAL A 68 0.16 19.15 -7.08
C VAL A 68 -0.39 17.84 -7.64
N PRO A 69 -1.66 17.50 -7.36
CA PRO A 69 -2.27 16.32 -7.97
C PRO A 69 -2.27 16.45 -9.48
N ILE A 70 -1.83 15.41 -10.18
CA ILE A 70 -1.78 15.38 -11.63
C ILE A 70 -2.98 14.64 -12.21
N PRO A 71 -3.50 15.05 -13.39
CA PRO A 71 -4.61 14.38 -14.02
C PRO A 71 -4.22 13.03 -14.60
N TYR A 72 -5.22 12.19 -14.92
CA TYR A 72 -5.00 10.88 -15.52
C TYR A 72 -6.13 10.47 -16.45
N TYR A 73 -5.85 9.50 -17.32
CA TYR A 73 -6.82 8.82 -18.17
C TYR A 73 -7.00 7.38 -17.68
N GLU A 74 -8.21 6.84 -17.75
CA GLU A 74 -8.43 5.40 -17.70
C GLU A 74 -8.29 4.81 -19.10
N LYS A 75 -7.80 3.58 -19.20
CA LYS A 75 -7.68 2.86 -20.47
C LYS A 75 -8.78 1.83 -20.58
N THR A 76 -9.36 1.69 -21.79
CA THR A 76 -10.26 0.59 -22.15
C THR A 76 -9.46 -0.70 -22.33
N GLU A 77 -10.14 -1.85 -22.45
CA GLU A 77 -9.51 -3.13 -22.80
C GLU A 77 -8.71 -3.09 -24.12
N LYS A 78 -9.06 -2.16 -25.02
CA LYS A 78 -8.36 -1.94 -26.30
C LYS A 78 -7.18 -0.96 -26.17
N GLY A 79 -6.92 -0.42 -24.96
CA GLY A 79 -5.88 0.57 -24.72
C GLY A 79 -6.26 2.01 -25.11
N GLU A 80 -7.53 2.26 -25.47
CA GLU A 80 -8.03 3.59 -25.78
C GLU A 80 -8.16 4.41 -24.47
N MET A 81 -7.78 5.67 -24.52
CA MET A 81 -7.89 6.57 -23.36
C MET A 81 -9.32 7.08 -23.18
N SER A 82 -9.80 7.12 -21.94
CA SER A 82 -11.05 7.80 -21.56
C SER A 82 -10.91 9.33 -21.61
N GLU A 83 -11.92 10.03 -21.13
CA GLU A 83 -11.78 11.45 -20.82
C GLU A 83 -10.77 11.68 -19.68
N LEU A 84 -10.17 12.89 -19.66
CA LEU A 84 -9.23 13.29 -18.62
C LEU A 84 -9.93 13.42 -17.28
N LYS A 85 -9.42 12.71 -16.26
CA LYS A 85 -9.90 12.77 -14.88
C LYS A 85 -8.94 13.58 -14.01
N TYR A 86 -9.47 14.28 -13.03
CA TYR A 86 -8.72 15.06 -12.07
C TYR A 86 -9.37 14.98 -10.69
N GLU A 87 -8.63 14.56 -9.68
CA GLU A 87 -9.12 14.32 -8.32
C GLU A 87 -8.59 15.37 -7.31
N GLY A 88 -8.14 16.54 -7.75
CA GLY A 88 -7.56 17.56 -6.87
C GLY A 88 -8.51 18.04 -5.75
N ASN A 89 -9.83 17.96 -5.96
CA ASN A 89 -10.82 18.33 -4.95
C ASN A 89 -11.15 17.21 -3.94
N ASP A 90 -10.66 15.98 -4.18
CA ASP A 90 -10.99 14.81 -3.38
C ASP A 90 -9.93 14.53 -2.28
N TYR A 91 -8.94 15.42 -2.18
CA TYR A 91 -7.90 15.31 -1.14
C TYR A 91 -8.44 15.78 0.22
N PRO A 92 -7.86 15.25 1.32
CA PRO A 92 -8.25 15.71 2.65
C PRO A 92 -8.17 17.24 2.80
N PRO A 93 -9.14 17.90 3.46
CA PRO A 93 -9.19 19.37 3.55
C PRO A 93 -7.96 20.03 4.19
N TYR A 94 -7.16 19.27 4.96
CA TYR A 94 -5.94 19.76 5.58
C TYR A 94 -4.73 19.76 4.63
N VAL A 95 -4.87 19.19 3.42
CA VAL A 95 -3.82 19.15 2.40
C VAL A 95 -4.00 20.35 1.46
N PRO A 96 -3.08 21.32 1.45
CA PRO A 96 -3.16 22.47 0.55
C PRO A 96 -2.78 22.03 -0.87
N VAL A 97 -3.77 21.79 -1.70
CA VAL A 97 -3.61 21.37 -3.10
C VAL A 97 -3.45 22.57 -4.00
N LEU A 98 -2.46 22.52 -4.89
CA LEU A 98 -2.27 23.47 -6.00
C LEU A 98 -2.77 22.85 -7.31
N ASP A 99 -3.40 23.67 -8.15
CA ASP A 99 -3.86 23.22 -9.47
C ASP A 99 -2.65 23.02 -10.41
N TRP A 100 -2.53 21.84 -10.98
CA TRP A 100 -1.46 21.51 -11.91
C TRP A 100 -1.42 22.41 -13.15
N ARG A 101 -2.56 23.03 -13.54
CA ARG A 101 -2.66 23.95 -14.68
C ARG A 101 -2.03 25.30 -14.43
N GLU A 102 -1.87 25.65 -13.15
CA GLU A 102 -1.28 26.91 -12.70
C GLU A 102 0.13 26.69 -12.12
N TYR A 103 0.62 25.43 -12.13
CA TYR A 103 1.91 25.07 -11.57
C TYR A 103 2.98 24.96 -12.65
N GLU A 104 3.73 26.03 -12.85
CA GLU A 104 4.75 26.13 -13.90
C GLU A 104 6.09 25.57 -13.42
N LEU A 105 6.35 24.28 -13.71
CA LEU A 105 7.58 23.57 -13.29
C LEU A 105 8.87 24.27 -13.74
N GLU A 106 8.87 24.86 -14.94
CA GLU A 106 10.03 25.56 -15.51
C GLU A 106 10.42 26.81 -14.72
N GLU A 107 9.44 27.49 -14.10
CA GLU A 107 9.67 28.69 -13.29
C GLU A 107 9.99 28.35 -11.84
N ILE A 108 9.33 27.31 -11.29
CA ILE A 108 9.46 26.93 -9.88
C ILE A 108 10.75 26.14 -9.66
N PHE A 109 11.08 25.22 -10.54
CA PHE A 109 12.25 24.34 -10.50
C PHE A 109 12.45 23.73 -9.09
N PRO A 110 11.54 22.87 -8.61
CA PRO A 110 11.61 22.33 -7.26
C PRO A 110 12.88 21.48 -7.06
N ASP A 111 13.48 21.58 -5.87
CA ASP A 111 14.64 20.78 -5.50
C ASP A 111 14.34 19.29 -5.54
N VAL A 112 13.13 18.92 -5.10
CA VAL A 112 12.67 17.52 -5.06
C VAL A 112 11.28 17.39 -5.64
N ILE A 113 11.09 16.43 -6.55
CA ILE A 113 9.77 15.99 -6.99
C ILE A 113 9.55 14.55 -6.53
N TYR A 114 8.46 14.30 -5.81
CA TYR A 114 7.99 12.97 -5.46
C TYR A 114 6.89 12.51 -6.42
N ILE A 115 7.08 11.33 -7.00
CA ILE A 115 6.07 10.64 -7.83
C ILE A 115 5.73 9.27 -7.26
N HIS A 116 4.52 8.78 -7.49
CA HIS A 116 4.14 7.42 -7.12
C HIS A 116 3.68 6.55 -8.30
N ASN A 117 3.56 7.13 -9.50
CA ASN A 117 3.28 6.39 -10.74
C ASN A 117 4.60 6.06 -11.47
N PRO A 118 5.01 4.78 -11.53
CA PRO A 118 6.28 4.42 -12.13
C PRO A 118 6.18 3.99 -13.60
N TYR A 119 4.98 3.99 -14.18
CA TYR A 119 4.73 3.25 -15.42
C TYR A 119 4.92 4.08 -16.68
N ASP A 120 4.87 5.42 -16.58
CA ASP A 120 4.85 6.32 -17.72
C ASP A 120 3.78 5.85 -18.75
N GLU A 121 4.17 5.56 -19.99
CA GLU A 121 3.28 5.01 -21.04
C GLU A 121 2.86 3.54 -20.81
N GLY A 122 3.61 2.79 -19.99
CA GLY A 122 3.50 1.33 -19.84
C GLY A 122 2.33 0.82 -18.98
N ASN A 123 1.52 1.68 -18.39
CA ASN A 123 0.38 1.25 -17.58
C ASN A 123 -0.80 0.81 -18.46
N TYR A 124 -1.37 -0.37 -18.16
CA TYR A 124 -2.50 -0.94 -18.91
C TYR A 124 -3.88 -0.45 -18.44
N VAL A 125 -3.98 0.11 -17.24
CA VAL A 125 -5.27 0.48 -16.61
C VAL A 125 -5.49 1.98 -16.63
N THR A 126 -4.43 2.75 -16.31
CA THR A 126 -4.45 4.21 -16.27
C THR A 126 -3.19 4.75 -16.91
N THR A 127 -3.20 6.00 -17.33
CA THR A 127 -1.99 6.74 -17.72
C THR A 127 -2.13 8.20 -17.36
N VAL A 128 -1.02 8.86 -17.06
CA VAL A 128 -1.00 10.32 -16.88
C VAL A 128 -0.65 10.98 -18.22
N PRO A 129 -0.95 12.29 -18.43
CA PRO A 129 -0.44 13.02 -19.60
C PRO A 129 1.08 12.95 -19.69
N GLU A 130 1.60 12.93 -20.92
CA GLU A 130 3.02 12.73 -21.21
C GLU A 130 3.94 13.73 -20.48
N GLN A 131 3.49 14.96 -20.27
CA GLN A 131 4.25 15.98 -19.52
C GLN A 131 4.59 15.57 -18.09
N PHE A 132 3.86 14.60 -17.51
CA PHE A 132 4.09 14.05 -16.17
C PHE A 132 4.79 12.70 -16.18
N TYR A 133 5.30 12.25 -17.32
CA TYR A 133 6.15 11.07 -17.37
C TYR A 133 7.50 11.37 -16.70
N SER A 134 8.09 10.37 -16.09
CA SER A 134 9.31 10.54 -15.29
C SER A 134 10.46 11.19 -16.07
N TYR A 135 10.63 10.85 -17.35
CA TYR A 135 11.67 11.44 -18.20
C TYR A 135 11.38 12.90 -18.58
N ASN A 136 10.12 13.33 -18.55
CA ASN A 136 9.75 14.73 -18.79
C ASN A 136 9.79 15.56 -17.50
N LEU A 137 9.61 14.97 -16.33
CA LEU A 137 9.72 15.64 -15.03
C LEU A 137 11.20 15.82 -14.61
N LYS A 138 12.07 14.85 -14.91
CA LYS A 138 13.47 14.86 -14.48
C LYS A 138 14.25 16.12 -14.83
N PRO A 139 14.08 16.76 -15.99
CA PRO A 139 14.77 18.01 -16.31
C PRO A 139 14.44 19.21 -15.41
N TYR A 140 13.36 19.17 -14.66
CA TYR A 140 12.83 20.28 -13.86
C TYR A 140 13.06 20.13 -12.35
N THR A 141 13.94 19.20 -11.93
CA THR A 141 14.25 18.99 -10.52
C THR A 141 15.67 18.48 -10.31
N GLU A 142 16.27 18.82 -9.20
CA GLU A 142 17.55 18.24 -8.77
C GLU A 142 17.39 16.75 -8.43
N ALA A 143 16.30 16.39 -7.74
CA ALA A 143 16.02 15.01 -7.35
C ALA A 143 14.58 14.59 -7.68
N LEU A 144 14.43 13.61 -8.56
CA LEU A 144 13.17 12.93 -8.83
C LEU A 144 13.12 11.65 -8.00
N VAL A 145 12.13 11.53 -7.12
CA VAL A 145 12.00 10.43 -6.15
C VAL A 145 10.74 9.63 -6.40
N TYR A 146 10.88 8.32 -6.56
CA TYR A 146 9.76 7.40 -6.69
C TYR A 146 9.42 6.76 -5.34
N ILE A 147 8.18 6.94 -4.89
CA ILE A 147 7.59 6.24 -3.74
C ILE A 147 6.47 5.32 -4.24
N PRO A 148 6.58 3.98 -4.11
CA PRO A 148 5.51 3.07 -4.51
C PRO A 148 4.19 3.36 -3.79
N TYR A 149 3.09 3.50 -4.53
CA TYR A 149 1.75 3.69 -3.97
C TYR A 149 1.15 2.40 -3.40
N PHE A 150 1.78 1.28 -3.59
CA PHE A 150 1.33 -0.04 -3.14
C PHE A 150 2.28 -0.64 -2.10
N VAL A 151 1.76 -1.58 -1.32
CA VAL A 151 2.57 -2.40 -0.42
C VAL A 151 3.03 -3.63 -1.18
N MET A 152 4.34 -3.84 -1.24
CA MET A 152 4.92 -5.01 -1.88
C MET A 152 4.66 -6.26 -1.04
N ASN A 153 4.00 -7.24 -1.65
CA ASN A 153 3.84 -8.58 -1.11
C ASN A 153 5.18 -9.35 -1.25
N PRO A 154 5.57 -10.21 -0.32
CA PRO A 154 6.80 -11.03 -0.44
C PRO A 154 6.84 -11.97 -1.66
N VAL A 155 5.77 -12.11 -2.41
CA VAL A 155 5.77 -12.78 -3.71
C VAL A 155 6.09 -11.78 -4.81
N TYR A 156 7.37 -11.58 -5.08
CA TYR A 156 7.83 -10.65 -6.09
C TYR A 156 7.79 -11.28 -7.49
N SER A 157 7.37 -10.50 -8.48
CA SER A 157 7.49 -10.84 -9.90
C SER A 157 8.43 -9.86 -10.60
N LYS A 158 9.15 -10.33 -11.62
CA LYS A 158 10.12 -9.54 -12.37
C LYS A 158 9.50 -8.23 -12.92
N ASN A 159 8.27 -8.30 -13.41
CA ASN A 159 7.56 -7.15 -13.99
C ASN A 159 7.38 -5.96 -13.03
N MET A 160 7.46 -6.20 -11.71
CA MET A 160 7.39 -5.12 -10.72
C MET A 160 8.64 -4.22 -10.73
N PHE A 161 9.73 -4.74 -11.31
CA PHE A 161 11.04 -4.09 -11.40
C PHE A 161 11.40 -3.64 -12.82
N GLU A 162 10.50 -3.85 -13.79
CA GLU A 162 10.68 -3.48 -15.20
C GLU A 162 9.79 -2.28 -15.59
N VAL A 163 9.67 -1.30 -14.71
CA VAL A 163 8.87 -0.09 -14.95
C VAL A 163 9.74 1.08 -15.40
N SER A 164 9.20 1.90 -16.31
CA SER A 164 9.94 2.94 -17.04
C SER A 164 10.64 3.94 -16.12
N ALA A 165 9.97 4.45 -15.11
CA ALA A 165 10.48 5.50 -14.23
C ALA A 165 11.79 5.15 -13.51
N LEU A 166 12.09 3.85 -13.27
CA LEU A 166 13.34 3.45 -12.60
C LEU A 166 14.61 3.91 -13.33
N ASN A 167 14.51 4.14 -14.63
CA ASN A 167 15.63 4.65 -15.44
C ASN A 167 15.89 6.14 -15.21
N TYR A 168 14.87 6.91 -14.86
CA TYR A 168 14.91 8.37 -14.83
C TYR A 168 14.93 8.97 -13.44
N VAL A 169 14.40 8.26 -12.43
CA VAL A 169 14.43 8.73 -11.04
C VAL A 169 15.84 8.67 -10.44
N ASP A 170 16.10 9.55 -9.49
CA ASP A 170 17.37 9.57 -8.75
C ASP A 170 17.32 8.66 -7.52
N TYR A 171 16.14 8.53 -6.91
CA TYR A 171 15.94 7.69 -5.73
C TYR A 171 14.65 6.88 -5.82
N ILE A 172 14.68 5.68 -5.25
CA ILE A 172 13.57 4.75 -5.18
C ILE A 172 13.39 4.37 -3.71
N ILE A 173 12.24 4.67 -3.14
CA ILE A 173 11.96 4.29 -1.76
C ILE A 173 11.48 2.84 -1.72
N ALA A 174 12.22 2.00 -1.05
CA ALA A 174 11.89 0.59 -0.89
C ALA A 174 11.34 0.30 0.50
N GLN A 175 10.40 -0.63 0.56
CA GLN A 175 9.68 -0.99 1.78
C GLN A 175 10.58 -1.64 2.84
N THR A 176 11.56 -2.46 2.43
CA THR A 176 12.41 -3.24 3.32
C THR A 176 13.76 -3.55 2.66
N GLU A 177 14.73 -4.00 3.46
CA GLU A 177 15.99 -4.58 2.98
C GLU A 177 15.76 -5.80 2.06
N THR A 178 14.69 -6.57 2.29
CA THR A 178 14.31 -7.68 1.42
C THR A 178 13.90 -7.17 0.05
N THR A 179 13.15 -6.06 -0.01
CA THR A 179 12.78 -5.40 -1.27
C THR A 179 14.03 -4.91 -2.02
N LEU A 180 15.01 -4.32 -1.32
CA LEU A 180 16.29 -3.94 -1.94
C LEU A 180 17.02 -5.15 -2.57
N LYS A 181 17.04 -6.32 -1.89
CA LYS A 181 17.62 -7.54 -2.46
C LYS A 181 16.90 -8.00 -3.73
N GLU A 182 15.60 -7.81 -3.81
CA GLU A 182 14.85 -8.13 -5.03
C GLU A 182 15.17 -7.13 -6.17
N TYR A 183 15.36 -5.83 -5.88
CA TYR A 183 15.90 -4.88 -6.86
C TYR A 183 17.29 -5.32 -7.37
N GLN A 184 18.19 -5.73 -6.49
CA GLN A 184 19.52 -6.24 -6.87
C GLN A 184 19.45 -7.47 -7.78
N LYS A 185 18.44 -8.30 -7.60
CA LYS A 185 18.23 -9.53 -8.39
C LYS A 185 17.64 -9.26 -9.77
N TYR A 186 16.75 -8.29 -9.89
CA TYR A 186 15.96 -8.06 -11.10
C TYR A 186 16.34 -6.82 -11.90
N THR A 187 17.21 -5.95 -11.37
CA THR A 187 17.63 -4.71 -12.03
C THR A 187 19.15 -4.61 -12.17
N THR A 188 19.60 -3.61 -12.91
CA THR A 188 21.02 -3.30 -13.11
C THR A 188 21.59 -2.49 -11.94
N GLU A 189 22.92 -2.39 -11.87
CA GLU A 189 23.61 -1.75 -10.74
C GLU A 189 23.30 -0.25 -10.64
N ASP A 190 23.12 0.42 -11.73
CA ASP A 190 22.74 1.83 -11.82
C ASP A 190 21.31 2.10 -11.30
N ILE A 191 20.44 1.10 -11.33
CA ILE A 191 19.08 1.19 -10.74
C ILE A 191 19.11 0.85 -9.25
N TRP A 192 19.62 -0.34 -8.87
CA TRP A 192 19.52 -0.74 -7.46
C TRP A 192 20.34 0.14 -6.50
N LYS A 193 21.37 0.84 -6.97
CA LYS A 193 22.10 1.83 -6.18
C LYS A 193 21.28 3.06 -5.79
N LYS A 194 20.19 3.33 -6.50
CA LYS A 194 19.24 4.41 -6.18
C LYS A 194 18.21 4.01 -5.12
N VAL A 195 18.17 2.72 -4.74
CA VAL A 195 17.14 2.18 -3.85
C VAL A 195 17.50 2.41 -2.40
N LEU A 196 16.58 3.07 -1.69
CA LEU A 196 16.70 3.41 -0.27
C LEU A 196 15.63 2.62 0.51
N PRO A 197 16.02 1.65 1.35
CA PRO A 197 15.08 0.80 2.10
C PRO A 197 14.58 1.51 3.38
N PHE A 198 13.90 2.65 3.21
CA PHE A 198 13.46 3.51 4.31
C PHE A 198 12.11 3.14 4.91
N GLY A 199 11.41 2.19 4.31
CA GLY A 199 10.07 1.81 4.75
C GLY A 199 8.98 2.17 3.74
N ASN A 200 7.74 1.95 4.14
CA ASN A 200 6.58 2.32 3.33
C ASN A 200 5.77 3.39 4.09
N PRO A 201 5.58 4.59 3.52
CA PRO A 201 4.84 5.68 4.18
C PRO A 201 3.41 5.32 4.60
N LYS A 202 2.76 4.35 3.94
CA LYS A 202 1.45 3.85 4.37
C LYS A 202 1.48 3.21 5.75
N VAL A 203 2.63 2.63 6.14
CA VAL A 203 2.83 2.04 7.48
C VAL A 203 2.85 3.13 8.54
N ASP A 204 3.47 4.27 8.25
CA ASP A 204 3.54 5.40 9.18
C ASP A 204 2.14 5.89 9.58
N ARG A 205 1.21 5.88 8.61
CA ARG A 205 -0.18 6.26 8.87
C ARG A 205 -0.85 5.35 9.89
N ILE A 206 -0.53 4.06 9.88
CA ILE A 206 -1.06 3.09 10.86
C ILE A 206 -0.39 3.27 12.21
N VAL A 207 0.94 3.40 12.22
CA VAL A 207 1.75 3.51 13.46
C VAL A 207 1.49 4.84 14.18
N ASN A 208 1.40 5.94 13.42
CA ASN A 208 1.21 7.28 13.98
C ASN A 208 -0.24 7.53 14.40
N ASN A 209 -1.18 6.90 13.72
CA ASN A 209 -2.60 6.92 14.03
C ASN A 209 -2.94 5.81 15.03
N ARG A 210 -2.32 5.83 16.20
CA ARG A 210 -2.67 4.94 17.33
C ARG A 210 -4.07 5.30 17.82
N LEU A 211 -5.08 4.75 17.12
CA LEU A 211 -6.46 5.09 17.33
C LEU A 211 -6.96 4.44 18.61
N LYS A 212 -7.71 5.21 19.29
CA LYS A 212 -8.39 4.81 20.51
C LYS A 212 -9.76 4.25 20.13
N ALA A 213 -10.29 3.36 20.96
CA ALA A 213 -11.65 2.81 20.77
C ALA A 213 -12.74 3.90 20.62
N GLU A 214 -12.46 5.10 21.11
CA GLU A 214 -13.33 6.27 20.99
C GLU A 214 -13.39 6.86 19.57
N ASP A 215 -12.43 6.55 18.71
CA ASP A 215 -12.36 7.05 17.33
C ASP A 215 -13.18 6.22 16.33
N ILE A 216 -13.74 5.08 16.77
CA ILE A 216 -14.61 4.26 15.91
C ILE A 216 -15.89 5.05 15.59
N ARG A 217 -16.33 5.01 14.33
CA ARG A 217 -17.56 5.64 13.85
C ARG A 217 -18.76 5.30 14.73
N ALA A 218 -19.59 6.28 15.04
CA ALA A 218 -20.73 6.12 15.95
C ALA A 218 -21.74 5.08 15.45
N ASP A 219 -22.02 5.05 14.14
CA ASP A 219 -22.90 4.09 13.49
C ASP A 219 -22.37 2.64 13.56
N TRP A 220 -21.06 2.46 13.63
CA TRP A 220 -20.43 1.16 13.81
C TRP A 220 -20.45 0.72 15.28
N LYS A 221 -20.17 1.64 16.21
CA LYS A 221 -20.22 1.35 17.66
C LYS A 221 -21.55 0.75 18.08
N GLU A 222 -22.65 1.32 17.59
CA GLU A 222 -23.99 0.81 17.88
C GLU A 222 -24.18 -0.63 17.40
N LYS A 223 -23.70 -0.96 16.20
CA LYS A 223 -23.79 -2.32 15.64
C LYS A 223 -22.86 -3.31 16.32
N ILE A 224 -21.67 -2.87 16.71
CA ILE A 224 -20.65 -3.71 17.34
C ILE A 224 -21.10 -4.13 18.74
N GLY A 225 -21.53 -3.18 19.58
CA GLY A 225 -21.84 -3.48 20.98
C GLY A 225 -20.66 -4.16 21.67
N ASP A 226 -20.93 -5.30 22.32
CA ASP A 226 -19.92 -6.10 23.03
C ASP A 226 -19.30 -7.23 22.15
N LYS A 227 -19.62 -7.28 20.86
CA LYS A 227 -19.15 -8.34 19.96
C LYS A 227 -17.71 -8.14 19.53
N LYS A 228 -17.00 -9.24 19.25
CA LYS A 228 -15.71 -9.20 18.59
C LYS A 228 -15.88 -8.93 17.09
N VAL A 229 -15.07 -8.02 16.57
CA VAL A 229 -15.16 -7.59 15.16
C VAL A 229 -14.15 -8.33 14.30
N VAL A 230 -14.65 -9.03 13.29
CA VAL A 230 -13.85 -9.73 12.30
C VAL A 230 -13.82 -8.90 11.01
N LEU A 231 -12.68 -8.32 10.67
CA LEU A 231 -12.48 -7.66 9.38
C LEU A 231 -12.37 -8.69 8.28
N TYR A 232 -13.40 -8.79 7.45
CA TYR A 232 -13.43 -9.68 6.30
C TYR A 232 -13.10 -8.92 5.02
N ASN A 233 -11.86 -9.04 4.57
CA ASN A 233 -11.41 -8.42 3.32
C ASN A 233 -11.45 -9.40 2.15
N THR A 234 -11.99 -8.96 1.02
CA THR A 234 -12.13 -9.75 -0.19
C THR A 234 -11.47 -9.03 -1.38
N SER A 235 -10.59 -9.73 -2.11
CA SER A 235 -9.70 -9.16 -3.12
C SER A 235 -10.07 -9.50 -4.56
N LEU A 236 -9.65 -8.64 -5.49
CA LEU A 236 -9.82 -8.88 -6.93
C LEU A 236 -9.04 -10.10 -7.42
N SER A 237 -7.83 -10.29 -6.94
CA SER A 237 -6.98 -11.42 -7.35
C SER A 237 -7.62 -12.76 -7.01
N THR A 238 -8.25 -12.86 -5.84
CA THR A 238 -8.98 -14.06 -5.43
C THR A 238 -10.23 -14.25 -6.27
N LEU A 239 -11.00 -13.19 -6.52
CA LEU A 239 -12.17 -13.24 -7.41
C LEU A 239 -11.80 -13.76 -8.81
N LEU A 240 -10.82 -13.14 -9.46
CA LEU A 240 -10.43 -13.50 -10.82
C LEU A 240 -9.85 -14.92 -10.92
N LYS A 241 -9.14 -15.36 -9.87
CA LYS A 241 -8.53 -16.70 -9.81
C LYS A 241 -9.57 -17.80 -9.59
N TYR A 242 -10.54 -17.59 -8.71
CA TYR A 242 -11.46 -18.65 -8.25
C TYR A 242 -12.89 -18.52 -8.78
N ARG A 243 -13.22 -17.41 -9.42
CA ARG A 243 -14.48 -17.17 -10.16
C ARG A 243 -15.73 -17.60 -9.37
N GLU A 244 -16.51 -18.56 -9.87
CA GLU A 244 -17.75 -19.05 -9.25
C GLU A 244 -17.55 -19.52 -7.80
N LYS A 245 -16.40 -20.13 -7.50
CA LYS A 245 -16.05 -20.57 -6.14
C LYS A 245 -15.89 -19.39 -5.18
N TYR A 246 -15.53 -18.22 -5.69
CA TYR A 246 -15.44 -17.01 -4.89
C TYR A 246 -16.81 -16.60 -4.32
N ASN A 247 -17.85 -16.57 -5.16
CA ASN A 247 -19.22 -16.25 -4.73
C ASN A 247 -19.76 -17.26 -3.72
N GLN A 248 -19.51 -18.55 -3.97
CA GLN A 248 -19.88 -19.62 -3.01
C GLN A 248 -19.20 -19.46 -1.66
N LYS A 249 -17.88 -19.13 -1.66
CA LYS A 249 -17.12 -18.82 -0.44
C LYS A 249 -17.75 -17.64 0.29
N LEU A 250 -18.00 -16.56 -0.42
CA LEU A 250 -18.59 -15.33 0.11
C LEU A 250 -19.91 -15.63 0.83
N ARG A 251 -20.80 -16.36 0.16
CA ARG A 251 -22.09 -16.80 0.74
C ARG A 251 -21.92 -17.64 1.99
N SER A 252 -21.02 -18.62 1.97
CA SER A 252 -20.76 -19.49 3.12
C SER A 252 -20.25 -18.72 4.35
N VAL A 253 -19.40 -17.71 4.13
CA VAL A 253 -18.93 -16.84 5.22
C VAL A 253 -20.09 -16.04 5.81
N PHE A 254 -20.94 -15.45 4.97
CA PHE A 254 -22.08 -14.68 5.43
C PHE A 254 -23.08 -15.52 6.24
N GLU A 255 -23.43 -16.70 5.74
CA GLU A 255 -24.33 -17.65 6.44
C GLU A 255 -23.76 -18.15 7.77
N TYR A 256 -22.43 -18.24 7.86
CA TYR A 256 -21.78 -18.58 9.13
C TYR A 256 -21.92 -17.43 10.13
N PHE A 257 -21.55 -16.20 9.75
CA PHE A 257 -21.61 -15.06 10.67
C PHE A 257 -23.04 -14.63 11.02
N GLN A 258 -24.03 -14.88 10.17
CA GLN A 258 -25.44 -14.68 10.46
C GLN A 258 -25.91 -15.44 11.73
N LYS A 259 -25.27 -16.57 12.01
CA LYS A 259 -25.61 -17.44 13.15
C LYS A 259 -24.80 -17.16 14.41
N ARG A 260 -23.90 -16.16 14.38
CA ARG A 260 -23.00 -15.84 15.50
C ARG A 260 -23.48 -14.61 16.25
N GLU A 261 -23.59 -14.76 17.57
CA GLU A 261 -23.96 -13.65 18.46
C GLU A 261 -22.76 -12.97 19.09
N ASP A 262 -21.63 -13.69 19.19
CA ASP A 262 -20.37 -13.27 19.80
C ASP A 262 -19.43 -12.53 18.87
N PHE A 263 -19.68 -12.59 17.54
CA PHE A 263 -18.91 -11.90 16.52
C PHE A 263 -19.79 -11.03 15.63
N ILE A 264 -19.17 -10.00 15.08
CA ILE A 264 -19.74 -9.21 13.98
C ILE A 264 -18.77 -9.17 12.82
N LEU A 265 -19.26 -9.41 11.61
CA LEU A 265 -18.46 -9.33 10.39
C LEU A 265 -18.42 -7.89 9.89
N LEU A 266 -17.21 -7.32 9.78
CA LEU A 266 -16.97 -6.08 9.06
C LEU A 266 -16.47 -6.46 7.67
N TRP A 267 -17.37 -6.49 6.68
CA TRP A 267 -17.01 -6.88 5.33
C TRP A 267 -16.57 -5.67 4.52
N ARG A 268 -15.30 -5.73 4.08
CA ARG A 268 -14.65 -4.73 3.24
C ARG A 268 -14.24 -5.35 1.91
N PRO A 269 -15.07 -5.27 0.85
CA PRO A 269 -14.68 -5.68 -0.48
C PRO A 269 -13.67 -4.69 -1.06
N HIS A 270 -12.90 -5.15 -2.06
CA HIS A 270 -12.02 -4.25 -2.82
C HIS A 270 -12.87 -3.17 -3.52
N PRO A 271 -12.48 -1.88 -3.47
CA PRO A 271 -13.27 -0.77 -4.04
C PRO A 271 -13.64 -0.95 -5.52
N LEU A 272 -12.77 -1.61 -6.30
CA LEU A 272 -13.00 -1.88 -7.73
C LEU A 272 -13.71 -3.23 -7.99
N MET A 273 -14.31 -3.87 -6.97
CA MET A 273 -14.90 -5.20 -7.13
C MET A 273 -15.98 -5.24 -8.21
N GLU A 274 -16.96 -4.35 -8.13
CA GLU A 274 -18.07 -4.32 -9.09
C GLU A 274 -17.63 -3.88 -10.49
N SER A 275 -16.75 -2.88 -10.60
CA SER A 275 -16.24 -2.43 -11.90
C SER A 275 -15.41 -3.53 -12.58
N THR A 276 -14.61 -4.26 -11.82
CA THR A 276 -13.84 -5.40 -12.33
C THR A 276 -14.78 -6.55 -12.76
N LEU A 277 -15.81 -6.85 -11.97
CA LEU A 277 -16.82 -7.84 -12.39
C LEU A 277 -17.51 -7.43 -13.69
N LYS A 278 -17.93 -6.18 -13.81
CA LYS A 278 -18.56 -5.66 -15.03
C LYS A 278 -17.68 -5.78 -16.28
N SER A 279 -16.39 -5.51 -16.13
CA SER A 279 -15.45 -5.48 -17.25
C SER A 279 -14.81 -6.83 -17.58
N MET A 280 -14.49 -7.66 -16.58
CA MET A 280 -13.66 -8.86 -16.75
C MET A 280 -14.36 -10.17 -16.43
N ALA A 281 -15.49 -10.14 -15.72
CA ALA A 281 -16.18 -11.35 -15.27
C ALA A 281 -17.69 -11.09 -15.08
N SER A 282 -18.34 -10.52 -16.11
CA SER A 282 -19.73 -10.06 -16.05
C SER A 282 -20.74 -11.17 -15.72
N ASN A 283 -20.44 -12.42 -16.06
CA ASN A 283 -21.23 -13.59 -15.69
C ASN A 283 -21.29 -13.84 -14.17
N LEU A 284 -20.33 -13.35 -13.39
CA LEU A 284 -20.29 -13.52 -11.93
C LEU A 284 -20.97 -12.37 -11.17
N LEU A 285 -21.25 -11.27 -11.84
CA LEU A 285 -21.81 -10.07 -11.22
C LEU A 285 -23.18 -10.30 -10.58
N PRO A 286 -24.15 -10.98 -11.21
CA PRO A 286 -25.47 -11.19 -10.61
C PRO A 286 -25.40 -11.91 -9.26
N GLU A 287 -24.64 -12.99 -9.15
CA GLU A 287 -24.48 -13.76 -7.92
C GLU A 287 -23.71 -12.95 -6.84
N TYR A 288 -22.73 -12.14 -7.25
CA TYR A 288 -22.04 -11.24 -6.33
C TYR A 288 -23.01 -10.20 -5.73
N LEU A 289 -23.83 -9.57 -6.58
CA LEU A 289 -24.81 -8.58 -6.13
C LEU A 289 -25.88 -9.23 -5.21
N GLU A 290 -26.33 -10.45 -5.53
CA GLU A 290 -27.24 -11.21 -4.67
C GLU A 290 -26.61 -11.47 -3.27
N ASN A 291 -25.34 -11.83 -3.22
CA ASN A 291 -24.61 -12.02 -1.96
C ASN A 291 -24.50 -10.70 -1.17
N ARG A 292 -24.20 -9.58 -1.86
CA ARG A 292 -24.17 -8.26 -1.21
C ARG A 292 -25.54 -7.87 -0.64
N GLU A 293 -26.60 -8.03 -1.42
CA GLU A 293 -27.98 -7.76 -0.98
C GLU A 293 -28.37 -8.67 0.19
N PHE A 294 -27.98 -9.95 0.16
CA PHE A 294 -28.17 -10.86 1.27
C PHE A 294 -27.50 -10.35 2.56
N PHE A 295 -26.22 -9.94 2.46
CA PHE A 295 -25.49 -9.41 3.61
C PHE A 295 -26.17 -8.19 4.23
N LEU A 296 -26.61 -7.26 3.37
CA LEU A 296 -27.27 -6.02 3.81
C LEU A 296 -28.67 -6.27 4.40
N ARG A 297 -29.49 -7.04 3.70
CA ARG A 297 -30.88 -7.34 4.10
C ARG A 297 -30.96 -8.12 5.41
N GLU A 298 -30.11 -9.11 5.56
CA GLU A 298 -30.06 -9.94 6.76
C GLU A 298 -29.27 -9.28 7.90
N GLN A 299 -28.76 -8.07 7.72
CA GLN A 299 -28.00 -7.30 8.72
C GLN A 299 -26.88 -8.10 9.38
N ILE A 300 -26.13 -8.87 8.57
CA ILE A 300 -25.11 -9.81 9.05
C ILE A 300 -23.97 -9.09 9.77
N GLY A 301 -23.69 -7.84 9.37
CA GLY A 301 -22.62 -7.06 9.95
C GLY A 301 -22.53 -5.64 9.39
N ILE A 302 -21.31 -5.15 9.32
CA ILE A 302 -20.97 -3.84 8.81
C ILE A 302 -20.43 -4.01 7.38
N TYR A 303 -21.04 -3.33 6.42
CA TYR A 303 -20.52 -3.19 5.05
C TYR A 303 -19.68 -1.92 4.95
N ASP A 304 -18.43 -2.07 4.57
CA ASP A 304 -17.49 -0.96 4.46
C ASP A 304 -16.97 -0.83 3.03
N ASP A 305 -17.46 0.17 2.32
CA ASP A 305 -17.04 0.58 0.98
C ASP A 305 -16.31 1.94 0.99
N SER A 306 -15.92 2.42 2.16
CA SER A 306 -15.20 3.67 2.33
C SER A 306 -13.82 3.64 1.64
N ALA A 307 -13.31 4.80 1.26
CA ALA A 307 -11.96 4.91 0.69
C ALA A 307 -10.87 4.61 1.73
N ASP A 308 -11.09 4.99 3.00
CA ASP A 308 -10.13 4.81 4.08
C ASP A 308 -10.31 3.47 4.78
N PHE A 309 -9.20 2.74 4.95
CA PHE A 309 -9.19 1.44 5.63
C PHE A 309 -8.96 1.55 7.15
N LEU A 310 -8.53 2.72 7.64
CA LEU A 310 -8.15 2.88 9.04
C LEU A 310 -9.31 2.62 9.99
N ASP A 311 -10.51 3.15 9.69
CA ASP A 311 -11.70 2.89 10.51
C ASP A 311 -11.96 1.40 10.69
N ALA A 312 -11.81 0.61 9.61
CA ALA A 312 -11.97 -0.83 9.66
C ALA A 312 -10.88 -1.51 10.49
N PHE A 313 -9.63 -1.02 10.39
CA PHE A 313 -8.51 -1.53 11.19
C PHE A 313 -8.70 -1.25 12.69
N HIS A 314 -9.27 -0.09 13.02
CA HIS A 314 -9.52 0.30 14.40
C HIS A 314 -10.64 -0.50 15.03
N ALA A 315 -11.73 -0.58 14.30
CA ALA A 315 -12.92 -1.26 14.77
C ALA A 315 -12.73 -2.79 14.94
N SER A 316 -11.80 -3.39 14.20
CA SER A 316 -11.66 -4.84 14.16
C SER A 316 -10.68 -5.40 15.20
N ASP A 317 -10.96 -6.61 15.69
CA ASP A 317 -10.09 -7.39 16.59
C ASP A 317 -9.16 -8.34 15.82
N VAL A 318 -9.59 -8.78 14.62
CA VAL A 318 -8.88 -9.76 13.80
C VAL A 318 -9.16 -9.53 12.32
N TYR A 319 -8.14 -9.71 11.48
CA TYR A 319 -8.29 -9.80 10.04
C TYR A 319 -8.60 -11.25 9.64
N TYR A 320 -9.60 -11.42 8.80
CA TYR A 320 -9.93 -12.68 8.16
C TYR A 320 -10.25 -12.41 6.68
N GLY A 321 -9.58 -13.08 5.76
CA GLY A 321 -9.88 -12.84 4.35
C GLY A 321 -8.76 -13.22 3.39
N ASP A 322 -8.79 -12.59 2.25
CA ASP A 322 -7.85 -12.88 1.16
C ASP A 322 -6.45 -12.35 1.46
N ALA A 323 -5.42 -13.02 0.93
CA ALA A 323 -4.09 -12.46 0.89
C ALA A 323 -4.09 -11.23 -0.04
N SER A 324 -3.85 -10.06 0.55
CA SER A 324 -3.88 -8.77 -0.14
C SER A 324 -2.88 -7.81 0.50
N SER A 325 -2.63 -6.67 -0.14
CA SER A 325 -1.83 -5.59 0.48
C SER A 325 -2.43 -5.12 1.80
N LEU A 326 -3.75 -5.20 1.95
CA LEU A 326 -4.44 -4.81 3.18
C LEU A 326 -4.13 -5.77 4.34
N ALA A 327 -3.94 -7.07 4.08
CA ALA A 327 -3.53 -8.04 5.10
C ALA A 327 -2.16 -7.67 5.69
N TYR A 328 -1.19 -7.31 4.84
CA TYR A 328 0.14 -6.89 5.29
C TYR A 328 0.12 -5.58 6.08
N LEU A 329 -0.71 -4.63 5.65
CA LEU A 329 -0.90 -3.39 6.42
C LEU A 329 -1.56 -3.68 7.77
N TYR A 330 -2.48 -4.64 7.82
CA TYR A 330 -3.14 -5.01 9.08
C TYR A 330 -2.17 -5.66 10.08
N GLU A 331 -1.17 -6.41 9.62
CA GLU A 331 -0.11 -6.98 10.48
C GLU A 331 0.60 -5.91 11.31
N VAL A 332 0.76 -4.69 10.77
CA VAL A 332 1.39 -3.56 11.47
C VAL A 332 0.61 -3.15 12.74
N THR A 333 -0.68 -3.44 12.80
CA THR A 333 -1.50 -3.17 14.00
C THR A 333 -1.17 -4.08 15.18
N GLY A 334 -0.40 -5.15 14.98
CA GLY A 334 -0.14 -6.19 15.98
C GLY A 334 -1.32 -7.13 16.22
N LYS A 335 -2.44 -6.95 15.54
CA LYS A 335 -3.62 -7.79 15.66
C LYS A 335 -3.47 -9.07 14.81
N ALA A 336 -4.21 -10.11 15.16
CA ALA A 336 -4.14 -11.40 14.46
C ALA A 336 -4.61 -11.30 13.00
N VAL A 337 -3.87 -11.97 12.11
CA VAL A 337 -4.20 -12.07 10.67
C VAL A 337 -4.42 -13.52 10.29
N VAL A 338 -5.58 -13.82 9.72
CA VAL A 338 -5.94 -15.15 9.21
C VAL A 338 -6.24 -15.05 7.72
N ILE A 339 -5.37 -15.63 6.91
CA ILE A 339 -5.54 -15.65 5.45
C ILE A 339 -6.43 -16.81 5.05
N GLN A 340 -7.53 -16.50 4.38
CA GLN A 340 -8.46 -17.48 3.86
C GLN A 340 -8.09 -17.93 2.45
N ASN A 341 -7.97 -19.23 2.24
CA ASN A 341 -7.80 -19.80 0.92
C ASN A 341 -9.18 -20.20 0.31
N CYS A 342 -9.42 -19.81 -0.95
CA CYS A 342 -10.64 -20.19 -1.67
C CYS A 342 -10.66 -21.62 -2.19
N GLN A 343 -9.65 -22.44 -1.93
CA GLN A 343 -9.67 -23.82 -2.36
C GLN A 343 -10.72 -24.58 -1.54
N LEU A 344 -11.91 -24.73 -2.14
CA LEU A 344 -12.92 -25.63 -1.63
C LEU A 344 -12.54 -27.04 -2.12
N TYR A 345 -12.10 -27.92 -1.22
CA TYR A 345 -11.85 -29.32 -1.56
C TYR A 345 -13.18 -30.07 -1.70
N LYS A 346 -13.43 -30.57 -2.91
CA LYS A 346 -14.43 -31.56 -3.13
C LYS A 346 -13.85 -32.91 -2.75
N GLN A 347 -14.16 -33.48 -1.64
CA GLN A 347 -13.90 -34.86 -1.19
C GLN A 347 -12.62 -35.13 -0.43
N LYS A 348 -12.81 -35.86 0.69
CA LYS A 348 -11.77 -36.43 1.57
C LYS A 348 -10.85 -37.45 0.88
N ASP A 349 -11.20 -37.94 -0.28
CA ASP A 349 -10.61 -39.15 -0.87
C ASP A 349 -9.50 -38.90 -1.91
N GLU A 350 -9.27 -37.62 -2.32
CA GLU A 350 -8.25 -37.30 -3.34
C GLU A 350 -6.99 -36.63 -2.80
N ILE A 351 -6.82 -36.53 -1.49
CA ILE A 351 -5.62 -35.91 -0.91
C ILE A 351 -4.56 -36.97 -0.70
N GLU A 352 -3.82 -37.31 -1.76
CA GLU A 352 -2.46 -37.82 -1.58
C GLU A 352 -1.63 -36.76 -0.83
N ARG A 353 -1.29 -37.04 0.41
CA ARG A 353 -0.57 -36.17 1.34
C ARG A 353 0.86 -35.92 0.89
N LYS A 354 1.06 -35.03 -0.06
CA LYS A 354 2.37 -34.49 -0.44
C LYS A 354 2.68 -33.12 0.14
N THR A 355 1.73 -32.48 0.82
CA THR A 355 1.91 -31.18 1.45
C THR A 355 2.25 -31.32 2.93
N PRO A 356 3.17 -30.51 3.46
CA PRO A 356 3.47 -30.51 4.89
C PRO A 356 2.23 -30.18 5.70
N ILE A 357 2.09 -30.81 6.86
CA ILE A 357 0.94 -30.64 7.76
C ILE A 357 0.83 -29.19 8.29
N VAL A 358 1.95 -28.46 8.26
CA VAL A 358 2.07 -27.08 8.74
C VAL A 358 2.83 -26.26 7.69
N GLN A 359 2.24 -25.18 7.23
CA GLN A 359 2.88 -24.25 6.28
C GLN A 359 3.47 -23.02 6.95
N SER A 360 2.93 -22.62 8.09
CA SER A 360 3.44 -21.51 8.89
C SER A 360 3.01 -21.68 10.35
N GLY A 361 3.76 -21.09 11.26
CA GLY A 361 3.42 -21.06 12.68
C GLY A 361 3.91 -19.77 13.30
N VAL A 362 3.25 -19.35 14.37
CA VAL A 362 3.55 -18.13 15.10
C VAL A 362 3.98 -18.48 16.50
N VAL A 363 5.08 -17.89 16.95
CA VAL A 363 5.60 -18.05 18.32
C VAL A 363 4.96 -16.97 19.20
N TYR A 364 4.26 -17.41 20.24
CA TYR A 364 3.77 -16.52 21.27
C TYR A 364 4.13 -17.06 22.66
N LYS A 365 4.91 -16.31 23.42
CA LYS A 365 5.51 -16.74 24.68
C LYS A 365 6.37 -18.01 24.50
N ASN A 366 5.95 -19.13 25.08
CA ASN A 366 6.64 -20.41 24.98
C ASN A 366 5.94 -21.44 24.06
N ASP A 367 4.96 -20.98 23.29
CA ASP A 367 4.16 -21.84 22.43
C ASP A 367 4.22 -21.40 20.98
N ILE A 368 4.17 -22.36 20.07
CA ILE A 368 4.01 -22.13 18.63
C ILE A 368 2.57 -22.45 18.28
N TYR A 369 1.86 -21.48 17.73
CA TYR A 369 0.50 -21.66 17.20
C TYR A 369 0.58 -21.85 15.69
N PHE A 370 -0.13 -22.83 15.16
CA PHE A 370 -0.14 -23.10 13.74
C PHE A 370 -1.45 -23.71 13.28
N PRO A 371 -1.97 -23.29 12.10
CA PRO A 371 -3.08 -23.98 11.48
C PRO A 371 -2.62 -25.31 10.93
N ALA A 372 -3.37 -26.36 11.19
CA ALA A 372 -3.11 -27.63 10.55
C ALA A 372 -3.55 -27.56 9.09
N SER A 373 -2.62 -27.84 8.18
CA SER A 373 -2.94 -27.99 6.76
C SER A 373 -3.96 -29.10 6.56
N ASN A 374 -4.95 -28.86 5.72
CA ASN A 374 -6.01 -29.82 5.41
C ASN A 374 -7.02 -30.09 6.53
N THR A 375 -6.99 -29.36 7.62
CA THR A 375 -8.02 -29.44 8.67
C THR A 375 -8.41 -28.03 9.12
N ASN A 376 -9.57 -27.92 9.69
CA ASN A 376 -10.04 -26.66 10.28
C ASN A 376 -9.61 -26.55 11.76
N ALA A 377 -8.35 -26.86 12.04
CA ALA A 377 -7.83 -26.91 13.38
C ALA A 377 -6.70 -25.90 13.61
N LEU A 378 -6.81 -25.17 14.71
CA LEU A 378 -5.68 -24.44 15.28
C LEU A 378 -5.00 -25.36 16.31
N LEU A 379 -3.72 -25.58 16.11
CA LEU A 379 -2.87 -26.37 16.99
C LEU A 379 -1.88 -25.46 17.71
N LYS A 380 -1.50 -25.86 18.91
CA LYS A 380 -0.45 -25.23 19.71
C LYS A 380 0.60 -26.26 20.07
N MET A 381 1.87 -25.92 19.93
CA MET A 381 2.97 -26.75 20.38
C MET A 381 3.82 -25.98 21.39
N ASN A 382 4.01 -26.55 22.56
CA ASN A 382 4.92 -25.98 23.53
C ASN A 382 6.38 -26.20 23.09
N VAL A 383 7.21 -25.13 23.09
CA VAL A 383 8.59 -25.19 22.59
C VAL A 383 9.48 -26.08 23.43
N LYS A 384 9.23 -26.25 24.73
CA LYS A 384 10.08 -27.03 25.63
C LYS A 384 9.81 -28.53 25.55
N ASP A 385 8.55 -28.93 25.69
CA ASP A 385 8.17 -30.34 25.74
C ASP A 385 7.71 -30.91 24.40
N ARG A 386 7.56 -30.04 23.39
CA ARG A 386 7.13 -30.38 22.02
C ARG A 386 5.78 -31.09 21.95
N LYS A 387 4.96 -30.96 22.97
CA LYS A 387 3.59 -31.48 22.96
C LYS A 387 2.73 -30.60 22.08
N VAL A 388 1.97 -31.24 21.21
CA VAL A 388 0.97 -30.60 20.35
C VAL A 388 -0.39 -30.74 20.98
N GLU A 389 -1.07 -29.64 21.17
CA GLU A 389 -2.42 -29.56 21.72
C GLU A 389 -3.37 -28.97 20.69
N PHE A 390 -4.59 -29.47 20.67
CA PHE A 390 -5.66 -28.88 19.89
C PHE A 390 -6.21 -27.65 20.65
N VAL A 391 -6.16 -26.49 20.03
CA VAL A 391 -6.66 -25.24 20.63
C VAL A 391 -8.12 -25.03 20.29
N GLY A 392 -8.54 -25.34 19.08
CA GLY A 392 -9.91 -25.16 18.63
C GLY A 392 -10.07 -25.38 17.14
N LYS A 393 -11.29 -25.39 16.69
CA LYS A 393 -11.63 -25.30 15.28
C LYS A 393 -11.82 -23.84 14.89
N PHE A 394 -11.35 -23.48 13.70
CA PHE A 394 -11.78 -22.24 13.12
C PHE A 394 -13.28 -22.30 12.82
N PRO A 395 -14.01 -21.19 12.94
CA PRO A 395 -15.46 -21.17 12.92
C PRO A 395 -16.14 -21.51 11.58
N PHE A 396 -15.47 -22.16 10.64
CA PHE A 396 -15.94 -22.30 9.25
C PHE A 396 -16.01 -23.76 8.78
N ASP A 397 -16.24 -24.69 9.70
CA ASP A 397 -16.34 -26.10 9.36
C ASP A 397 -17.77 -26.47 8.97
N ASP A 398 -18.03 -26.56 7.69
CA ASP A 398 -19.09 -27.44 7.18
C ASP A 398 -18.45 -28.81 7.01
N GLU A 399 -19.03 -29.85 7.59
CA GLU A 399 -18.51 -31.24 7.57
C GLU A 399 -18.14 -31.73 6.16
N ASN A 400 -18.58 -31.02 5.13
CA ASN A 400 -18.34 -31.32 3.71
C ASN A 400 -17.35 -30.36 3.01
N LYS A 401 -16.78 -29.35 3.72
CA LYS A 401 -15.90 -28.34 3.10
C LYS A 401 -14.73 -28.05 4.01
N VAL A 402 -13.53 -28.44 3.60
CA VAL A 402 -12.28 -28.13 4.32
C VAL A 402 -11.70 -26.84 3.77
N MET A 403 -11.61 -25.80 4.58
CA MET A 403 -10.86 -24.59 4.25
C MET A 403 -9.41 -24.74 4.65
N MET A 404 -8.48 -24.39 3.74
CA MET A 404 -7.06 -24.36 4.05
C MET A 404 -6.60 -22.95 4.41
N PHE A 405 -5.89 -22.84 5.52
CA PHE A 405 -5.16 -21.65 5.92
C PHE A 405 -3.72 -21.75 5.44
N SER A 406 -3.20 -20.72 4.80
CA SER A 406 -1.84 -20.75 4.24
C SER A 406 -0.81 -20.07 5.13
N GLN A 407 -1.21 -19.14 5.99
CA GLN A 407 -0.31 -18.42 6.90
C GLN A 407 -1.03 -17.92 8.16
N CYS A 408 -0.31 -17.92 9.29
CA CYS A 408 -0.67 -17.25 10.54
C CYS A 408 0.45 -16.29 10.95
N PHE A 409 0.09 -15.14 11.45
CA PHE A 409 1.01 -14.15 11.99
C PHE A 409 0.52 -13.70 13.37
N LEU A 410 1.46 -13.49 14.28
CA LEU A 410 1.23 -12.89 15.59
C LEU A 410 2.31 -11.87 15.83
N TYR A 411 1.95 -10.73 16.35
CA TYR A 411 2.89 -9.68 16.73
C TYR A 411 3.05 -9.69 18.26
N GLU A 412 4.27 -9.57 18.75
CA GLU A 412 4.51 -9.42 20.19
C GLU A 412 4.28 -7.97 20.60
N ASP A 413 3.48 -7.77 21.66
CA ASP A 413 3.44 -6.51 22.38
C ASP A 413 4.80 -6.28 23.05
N ASN A 414 5.51 -5.23 22.64
CA ASN A 414 6.58 -4.58 23.37
C ASN A 414 6.05 -3.38 24.15
#